data_e6fc40c383a138956ebb785aff078b53
#
_entry.id   e6fc40c383a138956ebb785aff078b53
#
_cell.length_a   1.000
_cell.length_b   1.000
_cell.length_c   1.000
_cell.angle_alpha   90.00
_cell.angle_beta   90.00
_cell.angle_gamma   90.00
#
_symmetry.space_group_name_H-M   'P 1'
#
loop_
_entity.id
_entity.type
_entity.pdbx_description
1 polymer ?
#
loop_
_entity_poly.entity_id
_entity_poly.type
_entity_poly.pdbx_seq_one_letter_code
_entity_poly.pdbx_strand_id
1 'polypeptide(L)'
;MNLTGKVAFVAGASRGIGATIARALAAEGAAVAVAARSEEQGKLPGTIGSVAAEITRAGGQALAVACDVTDEESVNKAVARTVSEFGGIDILVANAGVLWLGPIETTPLKRWQLCLDVNLTGVYLVTKAVIPEVRRRGGGSLIAITTTGVDMIEHGANAYWVSKAAAERLYLGLAADLRGDNIAVNCLSPSRVVLTEGWQAGGNGLQIPPEMVEPPEAMGLAAVRLAGQDAGRVTGTVQRSEALTF
;
A
#
# COMPACT_ATOMS: atom_id res chain seq x y z
N MET A 1 -3.47 -16.85 8.81
CA MET A 1 -2.76 -17.39 7.61
C MET A 1 -1.30 -17.53 7.98
N ASN A 2 -0.54 -18.45 7.43
CA ASN A 2 0.90 -18.55 7.77
C ASN A 2 1.73 -17.96 6.62
N LEU A 3 2.46 -16.88 6.89
CA LEU A 3 3.37 -16.21 5.96
C LEU A 3 4.85 -16.42 6.32
N THR A 4 5.16 -17.41 7.16
CA THR A 4 6.53 -17.75 7.55
C THR A 4 7.40 -18.02 6.31
N GLY A 5 8.58 -17.39 6.25
CA GLY A 5 9.51 -17.48 5.12
C GLY A 5 9.13 -16.58 3.92
N LYS A 6 8.05 -15.82 4.00
CA LYS A 6 7.68 -14.78 3.03
C LYS A 6 8.29 -13.44 3.40
N VAL A 7 8.61 -12.65 2.40
CA VAL A 7 9.13 -11.28 2.54
C VAL A 7 8.14 -10.31 1.94
N ALA A 8 7.71 -9.33 2.72
CA ALA A 8 6.78 -8.29 2.30
C ALA A 8 7.50 -6.93 2.20
N PHE A 9 7.33 -6.24 1.08
CA PHE A 9 7.71 -4.85 0.90
C PHE A 9 6.46 -3.98 0.99
N VAL A 10 6.37 -3.13 2.03
CA VAL A 10 5.20 -2.27 2.27
C VAL A 10 5.60 -0.81 2.04
N ALA A 11 5.20 -0.24 0.90
CA ALA A 11 5.46 1.16 0.56
C ALA A 11 4.46 2.09 1.26
N GLY A 12 4.95 3.16 1.87
CA GLY A 12 4.11 4.08 2.65
C GLY A 12 3.75 3.53 4.04
N ALA A 13 4.66 2.79 4.68
CA ALA A 13 4.40 2.06 5.92
C ALA A 13 4.78 2.80 7.22
N SER A 14 5.11 4.10 7.16
CA SER A 14 5.50 4.84 8.38
C SER A 14 4.32 5.16 9.32
N ARG A 15 3.06 5.06 8.86
CA ARG A 15 1.83 5.36 9.61
C ARG A 15 0.59 4.82 8.92
N GLY A 16 -0.58 4.98 9.57
CA GLY A 16 -1.90 4.69 8.99
C GLY A 16 -2.07 3.26 8.49
N ILE A 17 -2.77 3.10 7.38
CA ILE A 17 -3.08 1.79 6.78
C ILE A 17 -1.80 0.98 6.50
N GLY A 18 -0.76 1.61 5.94
CA GLY A 18 0.49 0.92 5.62
C GLY A 18 1.20 0.35 6.84
N ALA A 19 1.26 1.10 7.94
CA ALA A 19 1.84 0.61 9.20
C ALA A 19 1.00 -0.53 9.80
N THR A 20 -0.33 -0.44 9.75
CA THR A 20 -1.23 -1.50 10.21
C THR A 20 -1.06 -2.78 9.38
N ILE A 21 -0.97 -2.66 8.06
CA ILE A 21 -0.70 -3.81 7.18
C ILE A 21 0.67 -4.42 7.48
N ALA A 22 1.71 -3.60 7.66
CA ALA A 22 3.06 -4.09 7.99
C ALA A 22 3.06 -4.92 9.27
N ARG A 23 2.39 -4.44 10.34
CA ARG A 23 2.24 -5.20 11.60
C ARG A 23 1.46 -6.49 11.40
N ALA A 24 0.37 -6.45 10.64
CA ALA A 24 -0.47 -7.63 10.39
C ALA A 24 0.28 -8.72 9.62
N LEU A 25 1.04 -8.36 8.58
CA LEU A 25 1.86 -9.31 7.82
C LEU A 25 2.97 -9.92 8.68
N ALA A 26 3.62 -9.10 9.53
CA ALA A 26 4.64 -9.57 10.46
C ALA A 26 4.07 -10.51 11.53
N ALA A 27 2.87 -10.26 12.05
CA ALA A 27 2.18 -11.14 13.00
C ALA A 27 1.87 -12.52 12.41
N GLU A 28 1.73 -12.63 11.09
CA GLU A 28 1.58 -13.90 10.37
C GLU A 28 2.92 -14.56 9.98
N GLY A 29 4.04 -13.99 10.41
CA GLY A 29 5.38 -14.56 10.25
C GLY A 29 6.16 -14.06 9.04
N ALA A 30 5.67 -13.08 8.28
CA ALA A 30 6.43 -12.47 7.21
C ALA A 30 7.57 -11.59 7.74
N ALA A 31 8.72 -11.59 7.06
CA ALA A 31 9.72 -10.55 7.21
C ALA A 31 9.26 -9.30 6.44
N VAL A 32 9.28 -8.12 7.06
CA VAL A 32 8.65 -6.92 6.50
C VAL A 32 9.64 -5.78 6.31
N ALA A 33 9.79 -5.32 5.06
CA ALA A 33 10.43 -4.05 4.77
C ALA A 33 9.38 -2.92 4.94
N VAL A 34 9.58 -2.10 5.96
CA VAL A 34 8.77 -0.92 6.29
C VAL A 34 9.34 0.25 5.50
N ALA A 35 8.77 0.53 4.32
CA ALA A 35 9.34 1.48 3.38
C ALA A 35 8.54 2.79 3.34
N ALA A 36 9.19 3.93 3.57
CA ALA A 36 8.65 5.29 3.37
C ALA A 36 9.76 6.33 3.46
N ARG A 37 9.42 7.60 3.20
CA ARG A 37 10.34 8.74 3.33
C ARG A 37 10.62 9.18 4.77
N SER A 38 9.72 8.83 5.72
CA SER A 38 9.74 9.36 7.10
C SER A 38 10.70 8.55 7.96
N GLU A 39 11.99 8.84 7.87
CA GLU A 39 13.03 8.30 8.76
C GLU A 39 12.98 8.98 10.13
N GLU A 40 12.79 10.29 10.14
CA GLU A 40 12.62 11.09 11.36
C GLU A 40 11.17 11.54 11.54
N GLN A 41 10.82 11.87 12.78
CA GLN A 41 9.48 12.38 13.08
C GLN A 41 9.31 13.79 12.52
N GLY A 42 8.37 13.95 11.59
CA GLY A 42 8.00 15.22 11.01
C GLY A 42 6.71 15.79 11.62
N LYS A 43 5.94 16.52 10.79
CA LYS A 43 4.65 17.12 11.20
C LYS A 43 3.59 16.09 11.59
N LEU A 44 3.63 14.89 10.98
CA LEU A 44 2.73 13.79 11.31
C LEU A 44 3.48 12.74 12.13
N PRO A 45 2.83 12.11 13.12
CA PRO A 45 3.44 11.06 13.91
C PRO A 45 3.75 9.81 13.08
N GLY A 46 4.71 9.01 13.55
CA GLY A 46 5.12 7.75 12.94
C GLY A 46 6.28 7.88 11.96
N THR A 47 7.22 6.94 12.10
CA THR A 47 8.40 6.80 11.23
C THR A 47 8.56 5.34 10.82
N ILE A 48 9.37 5.08 9.79
CA ILE A 48 9.70 3.69 9.41
C ILE A 48 10.43 2.97 10.56
N GLY A 49 11.31 3.67 11.27
CA GLY A 49 12.04 3.13 12.43
C GLY A 49 11.12 2.76 13.59
N SER A 50 10.11 3.59 13.92
CA SER A 50 9.16 3.29 15.00
C SER A 50 8.32 2.04 14.70
N VAL A 51 7.81 1.92 13.46
CA VAL A 51 7.02 0.76 13.04
C VAL A 51 7.86 -0.51 13.01
N ALA A 52 9.08 -0.46 12.46
CA ALA A 52 9.99 -1.60 12.47
C ALA A 52 10.34 -2.05 13.90
N ALA A 53 10.62 -1.11 14.81
CA ALA A 53 10.89 -1.40 16.21
C ALA A 53 9.69 -2.03 16.94
N GLU A 54 8.46 -1.59 16.65
CA GLU A 54 7.24 -2.20 17.19
C GLU A 54 7.07 -3.65 16.73
N ILE A 55 7.27 -3.93 15.43
CA ILE A 55 7.22 -5.28 14.88
C ILE A 55 8.27 -6.18 15.54
N THR A 56 9.52 -5.69 15.66
CA THR A 56 10.61 -6.46 16.29
C THR A 56 10.33 -6.73 17.76
N ARG A 57 9.80 -5.75 18.49
CA ARG A 57 9.42 -5.92 19.90
C ARG A 57 8.29 -6.94 20.08
N ALA A 58 7.41 -7.08 19.09
CA ALA A 58 6.37 -8.10 19.05
C ALA A 58 6.87 -9.50 18.61
N GLY A 59 8.18 -9.67 18.36
CA GLY A 59 8.79 -10.94 17.95
C GLY A 59 8.83 -11.16 16.42
N GLY A 60 8.39 -10.20 15.61
CA GLY A 60 8.46 -10.26 14.16
C GLY A 60 9.83 -9.80 13.60
N GLN A 61 10.01 -9.95 12.29
CA GLN A 61 11.19 -9.47 11.56
C GLN A 61 10.83 -8.24 10.75
N ALA A 62 11.54 -7.13 10.93
CA ALA A 62 11.29 -5.90 10.19
C ALA A 62 12.58 -5.14 9.88
N LEU A 63 12.59 -4.47 8.72
CA LEU A 63 13.66 -3.59 8.25
C LEU A 63 13.04 -2.22 7.92
N ALA A 64 13.53 -1.16 8.54
CA ALA A 64 13.21 0.21 8.14
C ALA A 64 14.01 0.58 6.87
N VAL A 65 13.33 1.02 5.82
CA VAL A 65 13.94 1.35 4.52
C VAL A 65 13.45 2.70 4.03
N ALA A 66 14.37 3.65 3.87
CA ALA A 66 14.06 4.93 3.23
C ALA A 66 13.65 4.71 1.77
N CYS A 67 12.49 5.23 1.38
CA CYS A 67 11.95 5.08 0.03
C CYS A 67 11.05 6.27 -0.34
N ASP A 68 11.47 7.08 -1.30
CA ASP A 68 10.59 8.01 -1.99
C ASP A 68 10.04 7.31 -3.25
N VAL A 69 8.75 7.01 -3.24
CA VAL A 69 8.10 6.31 -4.36
C VAL A 69 8.06 7.14 -5.65
N THR A 70 8.30 8.44 -5.58
CA THR A 70 8.34 9.34 -6.75
C THR A 70 9.73 9.40 -7.40
N ASP A 71 10.72 8.78 -6.79
CA ASP A 71 12.10 8.70 -7.27
C ASP A 71 12.49 7.25 -7.59
N GLU A 72 12.70 6.94 -8.86
CA GLU A 72 13.03 5.59 -9.33
C GLU A 72 14.33 5.06 -8.71
N GLU A 73 15.33 5.92 -8.52
CA GLU A 73 16.60 5.50 -7.90
C GLU A 73 16.40 5.16 -6.42
N SER A 74 15.62 5.95 -5.69
CA SER A 74 15.25 5.68 -4.30
C SER A 74 14.49 4.35 -4.16
N VAL A 75 13.53 4.09 -5.05
CA VAL A 75 12.77 2.84 -5.10
C VAL A 75 13.71 1.64 -5.34
N ASN A 76 14.58 1.73 -6.35
CA ASN A 76 15.53 0.66 -6.68
C ASN A 76 16.49 0.37 -5.51
N LYS A 77 17.00 1.39 -4.83
CA LYS A 77 17.85 1.24 -3.63
C LYS A 77 17.09 0.55 -2.49
N ALA A 78 15.84 0.93 -2.26
CA ALA A 78 15.00 0.35 -1.21
C ALA A 78 14.69 -1.14 -1.48
N VAL A 79 14.39 -1.51 -2.72
CA VAL A 79 14.17 -2.90 -3.13
C VAL A 79 15.47 -3.70 -2.97
N ALA A 80 16.61 -3.20 -3.48
CA ALA A 80 17.91 -3.86 -3.35
C ALA A 80 18.31 -4.08 -1.88
N ARG A 81 18.07 -3.08 -1.00
CA ARG A 81 18.33 -3.20 0.44
C ARG A 81 17.46 -4.29 1.08
N THR A 82 16.19 -4.38 0.71
CA THR A 82 15.29 -5.42 1.19
C THR A 82 15.74 -6.82 0.74
N VAL A 83 16.11 -6.96 -0.52
CA VAL A 83 16.64 -8.22 -1.09
C VAL A 83 17.94 -8.65 -0.39
N SER A 84 18.85 -7.69 -0.14
CA SER A 84 20.11 -7.95 0.57
C SER A 84 19.88 -8.46 2.00
N GLU A 85 18.85 -7.95 2.69
CA GLU A 85 18.56 -8.32 4.09
C GLU A 85 17.81 -9.65 4.18
N PHE A 86 16.78 -9.84 3.37
CA PHE A 86 15.81 -10.95 3.50
C PHE A 86 15.91 -11.99 2.36
N GLY A 87 16.79 -11.81 1.38
CA GLY A 87 17.00 -12.77 0.30
C GLY A 87 16.02 -12.69 -0.87
N GLY A 88 15.01 -11.81 -0.83
CA GLY A 88 14.02 -11.63 -1.91
C GLY A 88 12.79 -10.88 -1.46
N ILE A 89 11.77 -10.83 -2.32
CA ILE A 89 10.46 -10.25 -2.04
C ILE A 89 9.40 -11.19 -2.62
N ASP A 90 8.39 -11.54 -1.82
CA ASP A 90 7.24 -12.37 -2.22
C ASP A 90 5.95 -11.55 -2.30
N ILE A 91 5.86 -10.46 -1.51
CA ILE A 91 4.64 -9.68 -1.34
C ILE A 91 4.98 -8.19 -1.50
N LEU A 92 4.23 -7.50 -2.36
CA LEU A 92 4.23 -6.04 -2.44
C LEU A 92 2.91 -5.49 -1.93
N VAL A 93 2.99 -4.48 -1.05
CA VAL A 93 1.86 -3.61 -0.73
C VAL A 93 2.18 -2.19 -1.18
N ALA A 94 1.63 -1.77 -2.31
CA ALA A 94 1.76 -0.43 -2.85
C ALA A 94 0.70 0.48 -2.18
N ASN A 95 1.02 0.98 -0.98
CA ASN A 95 0.08 1.76 -0.16
C ASN A 95 0.40 3.26 -0.15
N ALA A 96 1.62 3.69 -0.46
CA ALA A 96 1.97 5.11 -0.46
C ALA A 96 0.92 5.95 -1.20
N GLY A 97 0.47 7.04 -0.57
CA GLY A 97 -0.56 7.86 -1.16
C GLY A 97 -0.70 9.22 -0.46
N VAL A 98 -1.20 10.18 -1.21
CA VAL A 98 -1.56 11.52 -0.73
C VAL A 98 -2.99 11.84 -1.13
N LEU A 99 -3.71 12.54 -0.27
CA LEU A 99 -5.06 13.00 -0.47
C LEU A 99 -5.06 14.51 -0.73
N TRP A 100 -5.85 14.94 -1.69
CA TRP A 100 -6.19 16.34 -1.89
C TRP A 100 -7.70 16.48 -2.05
N LEU A 101 -8.31 17.28 -1.20
CA LEU A 101 -9.72 17.65 -1.27
C LEU A 101 -9.88 19.09 -1.78
N GLY A 102 -10.74 19.28 -2.76
CA GLY A 102 -11.09 20.57 -3.34
C GLY A 102 -11.79 20.41 -4.69
N PRO A 103 -12.63 21.39 -5.10
CA PRO A 103 -13.24 21.43 -6.43
C PRO A 103 -12.17 21.47 -7.52
N ILE A 104 -12.47 20.92 -8.69
CA ILE A 104 -11.49 20.81 -9.77
C ILE A 104 -11.01 22.19 -10.27
N GLU A 105 -11.90 23.15 -10.36
CA GLU A 105 -11.61 24.51 -10.84
C GLU A 105 -10.67 25.30 -9.91
N THR A 106 -10.58 24.93 -8.63
CA THR A 106 -9.68 25.55 -7.66
C THR A 106 -8.50 24.65 -7.28
N THR A 107 -8.42 23.44 -7.84
CA THR A 107 -7.31 22.51 -7.58
C THR A 107 -6.03 23.02 -8.24
N PRO A 108 -4.99 23.40 -7.47
CA PRO A 108 -3.73 23.86 -8.06
C PRO A 108 -3.07 22.71 -8.86
N LEU A 109 -2.52 23.01 -10.03
CA LEU A 109 -1.85 22.03 -10.88
C LEU A 109 -0.79 21.20 -10.10
N LYS A 110 -0.05 21.86 -9.19
CA LYS A 110 0.93 21.17 -8.33
C LYS A 110 0.31 20.10 -7.41
N ARG A 111 -0.96 20.26 -7.01
CA ARG A 111 -1.67 19.29 -6.16
C ARG A 111 -2.21 18.13 -7.00
N TRP A 112 -2.73 18.44 -8.18
CA TRP A 112 -3.08 17.45 -9.17
C TRP A 112 -1.86 16.58 -9.50
N GLN A 113 -0.74 17.20 -9.88
CA GLN A 113 0.49 16.50 -10.22
C GLN A 113 1.00 15.64 -9.05
N LEU A 114 1.01 16.18 -7.81
CA LEU A 114 1.42 15.43 -6.62
C LEU A 114 0.57 14.16 -6.41
N CYS A 115 -0.75 14.23 -6.63
CA CYS A 115 -1.60 13.04 -6.55
C CYS A 115 -1.22 12.00 -7.60
N LEU A 116 -0.96 12.41 -8.84
CA LEU A 116 -0.54 11.49 -9.90
C LEU A 116 0.87 10.92 -9.62
N ASP A 117 1.81 11.76 -9.22
CA ASP A 117 3.20 11.35 -8.98
C ASP A 117 3.29 10.30 -7.86
N VAL A 118 2.56 10.52 -6.75
CA VAL A 118 2.62 9.58 -5.61
C VAL A 118 1.71 8.38 -5.82
N ASN A 119 0.42 8.62 -6.16
CA ASN A 119 -0.61 7.57 -6.13
C ASN A 119 -0.65 6.70 -7.37
N LEU A 120 -0.07 7.15 -8.49
CA LEU A 120 -0.02 6.41 -9.75
C LEU A 120 1.42 6.11 -10.18
N THR A 121 2.24 7.15 -10.43
CA THR A 121 3.64 6.95 -10.87
C THR A 121 4.43 6.21 -9.81
N GLY A 122 4.25 6.55 -8.53
CA GLY A 122 4.90 5.85 -7.42
C GLY A 122 4.46 4.39 -7.30
N VAL A 123 3.17 4.10 -7.48
CA VAL A 123 2.67 2.71 -7.53
C VAL A 123 3.31 1.95 -8.70
N TYR A 124 3.39 2.57 -9.88
CA TYR A 124 4.07 2.00 -11.05
C TYR A 124 5.55 1.71 -10.75
N LEU A 125 6.31 2.67 -10.22
CA LEU A 125 7.74 2.53 -9.98
C LEU A 125 8.06 1.41 -8.99
N VAL A 126 7.37 1.37 -7.85
CA VAL A 126 7.60 0.32 -6.85
C VAL A 126 7.18 -1.06 -7.38
N THR A 127 6.10 -1.15 -8.15
CA THR A 127 5.64 -2.39 -8.76
C THR A 127 6.63 -2.89 -9.82
N LYS A 128 7.10 -2.00 -10.70
CA LYS A 128 8.13 -2.28 -11.70
C LYS A 128 9.39 -2.85 -11.08
N ALA A 129 9.87 -2.25 -9.98
CA ALA A 129 11.09 -2.68 -9.30
C ALA A 129 10.94 -4.02 -8.56
N VAL A 130 9.74 -4.32 -8.03
CA VAL A 130 9.49 -5.54 -7.24
C VAL A 130 9.17 -6.76 -8.11
N ILE A 131 8.52 -6.61 -9.26
CA ILE A 131 8.12 -7.75 -10.13
C ILE A 131 9.28 -8.72 -10.41
N PRO A 132 10.50 -8.29 -10.80
CA PRO A 132 11.61 -9.21 -11.05
C PRO A 132 11.97 -10.07 -9.83
N GLU A 133 11.85 -9.51 -8.63
CA GLU A 133 12.17 -10.19 -7.37
C GLU A 133 11.11 -11.24 -7.02
N VAL A 134 9.83 -10.89 -7.17
CA VAL A 134 8.72 -11.83 -6.96
C VAL A 134 8.78 -12.99 -7.97
N ARG A 135 9.11 -12.68 -9.23
CA ARG A 135 9.31 -13.69 -10.28
C ARG A 135 10.46 -14.64 -9.92
N ARG A 136 11.59 -14.11 -9.42
CA ARG A 136 12.75 -14.90 -8.98
C ARG A 136 12.40 -15.82 -7.80
N ARG A 137 11.41 -15.44 -6.96
CA ARG A 137 10.89 -16.26 -5.86
C ARG A 137 9.89 -17.32 -6.31
N GLY A 138 9.54 -17.39 -7.61
CA GLY A 138 8.61 -18.37 -8.18
C GLY A 138 7.14 -17.98 -8.07
N GLY A 139 6.86 -16.70 -7.82
CA GLY A 139 5.51 -16.15 -7.69
C GLY A 139 5.26 -15.48 -6.34
N GLY A 140 4.10 -14.87 -6.20
CA GLY A 140 3.73 -14.12 -4.99
C GLY A 140 2.50 -13.25 -5.18
N SER A 141 2.39 -12.16 -4.41
CA SER A 141 1.21 -11.30 -4.41
C SER A 141 1.56 -9.81 -4.45
N LEU A 142 0.95 -9.08 -5.38
CA LEU A 142 1.02 -7.63 -5.50
C LEU A 142 -0.32 -7.02 -5.12
N ILE A 143 -0.33 -6.10 -4.16
CA ILE A 143 -1.53 -5.47 -3.60
C ILE A 143 -1.40 -3.95 -3.73
N ALA A 144 -2.29 -3.29 -4.48
CA ALA A 144 -2.41 -1.83 -4.48
C ALA A 144 -3.52 -1.39 -3.52
N ILE A 145 -3.22 -0.42 -2.66
CA ILE A 145 -4.25 0.17 -1.79
C ILE A 145 -4.98 1.29 -2.56
N THR A 146 -6.29 1.14 -2.65
CA THR A 146 -7.19 2.02 -3.39
C THR A 146 -8.26 2.63 -2.49
N THR A 147 -9.41 2.99 -3.00
CA THR A 147 -10.49 3.69 -2.27
C THR A 147 -11.85 3.42 -2.88
N THR A 148 -12.90 3.39 -2.05
CA THR A 148 -14.31 3.37 -2.50
C THR A 148 -14.68 4.57 -3.35
N GLY A 149 -13.97 5.70 -3.20
CA GLY A 149 -14.21 6.92 -3.97
C GLY A 149 -14.05 6.76 -5.48
N VAL A 150 -13.42 5.66 -5.96
CA VAL A 150 -13.33 5.35 -7.39
C VAL A 150 -14.71 5.06 -7.99
N ASP A 151 -15.60 4.44 -7.20
CA ASP A 151 -16.95 4.06 -7.65
C ASP A 151 -18.02 5.10 -7.26
N MET A 152 -17.64 6.14 -6.49
CA MET A 152 -18.58 7.14 -5.98
C MET A 152 -18.66 8.34 -6.92
N ILE A 153 -19.86 8.94 -7.03
CA ILE A 153 -20.08 10.21 -7.72
C ILE A 153 -20.29 11.27 -6.64
N GLU A 154 -19.19 11.80 -6.12
CA GLU A 154 -19.20 12.81 -5.06
C GLU A 154 -18.30 14.00 -5.41
N HIS A 155 -18.42 15.10 -4.63
CA HIS A 155 -17.68 16.32 -4.86
C HIS A 155 -16.30 16.32 -4.20
N GLY A 156 -15.34 16.99 -4.84
CA GLY A 156 -14.20 17.59 -4.15
C GLY A 156 -12.96 16.71 -3.92
N ALA A 157 -12.81 15.57 -4.63
CA ALA A 157 -11.56 14.79 -4.54
C ALA A 157 -11.06 14.25 -5.89
N ASN A 158 -11.37 14.93 -6.99
CA ASN A 158 -11.11 14.43 -8.35
C ASN A 158 -9.63 14.07 -8.59
N ALA A 159 -8.68 14.88 -8.12
CA ALA A 159 -7.25 14.58 -8.28
C ALA A 159 -6.87 13.25 -7.61
N TYR A 160 -7.41 13.00 -6.43
CA TYR A 160 -7.18 11.76 -5.69
C TYR A 160 -7.88 10.56 -6.35
N TRP A 161 -9.17 10.66 -6.64
CA TRP A 161 -9.93 9.55 -7.22
C TRP A 161 -9.43 9.14 -8.60
N VAL A 162 -9.11 10.12 -9.47
CA VAL A 162 -8.52 9.83 -10.79
C VAL A 162 -7.20 9.07 -10.64
N SER A 163 -6.34 9.49 -9.70
CA SER A 163 -5.06 8.80 -9.48
C SER A 163 -5.25 7.37 -8.97
N LYS A 164 -6.24 7.13 -8.09
CA LYS A 164 -6.56 5.79 -7.57
C LYS A 164 -7.27 4.90 -8.60
N ALA A 165 -8.17 5.45 -9.40
CA ALA A 165 -8.80 4.74 -10.52
C ALA A 165 -7.77 4.28 -11.56
N ALA A 166 -6.81 5.14 -11.88
CA ALA A 166 -5.71 4.80 -12.78
C ALA A 166 -4.81 3.69 -12.22
N ALA A 167 -4.51 3.71 -10.91
CA ALA A 167 -3.77 2.65 -10.24
C ALA A 167 -4.53 1.31 -10.22
N GLU A 168 -5.86 1.34 -10.02
CA GLU A 168 -6.70 0.14 -10.17
C GLU A 168 -6.62 -0.43 -11.59
N ARG A 169 -6.78 0.43 -12.59
CA ARG A 169 -6.71 -0.03 -13.98
C ARG A 169 -5.35 -0.63 -14.32
N LEU A 170 -4.26 -0.07 -13.80
CA LEU A 170 -2.92 -0.62 -13.94
C LEU A 170 -2.84 -2.04 -13.35
N TYR A 171 -3.29 -2.23 -12.12
CA TYR A 171 -3.22 -3.53 -11.44
C TYR A 171 -4.11 -4.59 -12.08
N LEU A 172 -5.31 -4.23 -12.53
CA LEU A 172 -6.18 -5.13 -13.28
C LEU A 172 -5.54 -5.58 -14.61
N GLY A 173 -4.77 -4.71 -15.27
CA GLY A 173 -3.98 -5.06 -16.46
C GLY A 173 -2.83 -6.02 -16.12
N LEU A 174 -2.04 -5.69 -15.11
CA LEU A 174 -0.91 -6.50 -14.67
C LEU A 174 -1.31 -7.91 -14.23
N ALA A 175 -2.52 -8.11 -13.72
CA ALA A 175 -3.02 -9.44 -13.37
C ALA A 175 -3.07 -10.39 -14.56
N ALA A 176 -3.38 -9.89 -15.76
CA ALA A 176 -3.32 -10.67 -16.98
C ALA A 176 -1.87 -10.94 -17.42
N ASP A 177 -1.02 -9.91 -17.38
CA ASP A 177 0.37 -9.98 -17.82
C ASP A 177 1.21 -10.94 -16.96
N LEU A 178 0.95 -11.02 -15.65
CA LEU A 178 1.75 -11.74 -14.67
C LEU A 178 1.18 -13.12 -14.27
N ARG A 179 0.06 -13.53 -14.87
CA ARG A 179 -0.56 -14.84 -14.57
C ARG A 179 0.39 -16.01 -14.82
N GLY A 180 1.16 -15.95 -15.92
CA GLY A 180 2.16 -16.96 -16.27
C GLY A 180 3.34 -17.07 -15.30
N ASP A 181 3.59 -16.01 -14.52
CA ASP A 181 4.66 -15.94 -13.52
C ASP A 181 4.20 -16.40 -12.11
N ASN A 182 2.97 -16.91 -11.98
CA ASN A 182 2.35 -17.28 -10.70
C ASN A 182 2.26 -16.10 -9.72
N ILE A 183 2.00 -14.89 -10.21
CA ILE A 183 1.87 -13.67 -9.41
C ILE A 183 0.40 -13.25 -9.35
N ALA A 184 -0.18 -13.24 -8.15
CA ALA A 184 -1.49 -12.65 -7.92
C ALA A 184 -1.38 -11.12 -7.89
N VAL A 185 -2.27 -10.42 -8.57
CA VAL A 185 -2.30 -8.95 -8.60
C VAL A 185 -3.71 -8.48 -8.29
N ASN A 186 -3.88 -7.78 -7.16
CA ASN A 186 -5.19 -7.33 -6.70
C ASN A 186 -5.13 -5.90 -6.16
N CYS A 187 -6.28 -5.24 -6.17
CA CYS A 187 -6.49 -3.99 -5.45
C CYS A 187 -7.23 -4.28 -4.13
N LEU A 188 -6.87 -3.57 -3.07
CA LEU A 188 -7.55 -3.59 -1.78
C LEU A 188 -8.06 -2.18 -1.46
N SER A 189 -9.37 -2.07 -1.30
CA SER A 189 -10.04 -0.85 -0.89
C SER A 189 -10.61 -0.98 0.51
N PRO A 190 -10.53 0.04 1.35
CA PRO A 190 -11.38 0.07 2.55
C PRO A 190 -12.84 0.04 2.13
N SER A 191 -13.71 -0.55 2.95
CA SER A 191 -15.16 -0.55 2.75
C SER A 191 -15.80 0.76 3.22
N ARG A 192 -15.15 1.41 4.19
CA ARG A 192 -15.52 2.71 4.77
C ARG A 192 -14.28 3.60 4.90
N VAL A 193 -14.45 4.80 5.40
CA VAL A 193 -13.34 5.73 5.62
C VAL A 193 -12.45 5.22 6.77
N VAL A 194 -11.16 5.14 6.54
CA VAL A 194 -10.18 4.87 7.60
C VAL A 194 -9.57 6.20 8.04
N LEU A 195 -9.86 6.61 9.27
CA LEU A 195 -9.34 7.87 9.84
C LEU A 195 -7.86 7.68 10.23
N THR A 196 -6.98 8.02 9.30
CA THR A 196 -5.53 7.97 9.50
C THR A 196 -4.96 9.37 9.74
N GLU A 197 -3.70 9.44 10.17
CA GLU A 197 -2.96 10.71 10.28
C GLU A 197 -2.89 11.45 8.92
N GLY A 198 -2.80 10.70 7.82
CA GLY A 198 -2.84 11.24 6.46
C GLY A 198 -4.20 11.83 6.11
N TRP A 199 -5.29 11.17 6.53
CA TRP A 199 -6.65 11.70 6.41
C TRP A 199 -6.81 13.00 7.21
N GLN A 200 -6.38 13.02 8.47
CA GLN A 200 -6.47 14.22 9.32
C GLN A 200 -5.73 15.42 8.70
N ALA A 201 -4.60 15.16 8.06
CA ALA A 201 -3.81 16.21 7.40
C ALA A 201 -4.39 16.71 6.07
N GLY A 202 -5.06 15.83 5.30
CA GLY A 202 -5.58 16.13 3.96
C GLY A 202 -7.10 16.33 3.90
N GLY A 203 -7.83 15.89 4.92
CA GLY A 203 -9.30 15.89 4.95
C GLY A 203 -9.96 17.23 5.27
N ASN A 204 -9.18 18.31 5.40
CA ASN A 204 -9.68 19.69 5.61
C ASN A 204 -10.71 19.82 6.76
N GLY A 205 -10.60 19.01 7.82
CA GLY A 205 -11.52 19.03 8.96
C GLY A 205 -12.90 18.40 8.69
N LEU A 206 -13.06 17.69 7.57
CA LEU A 206 -14.31 17.01 7.24
C LEU A 206 -14.68 16.01 8.35
N GLN A 207 -15.87 16.17 8.91
CA GLN A 207 -16.42 15.24 9.90
C GLN A 207 -17.05 14.04 9.19
N ILE A 208 -16.59 12.84 9.53
CA ILE A 208 -17.14 11.60 8.98
C ILE A 208 -18.03 10.96 10.03
N PRO A 209 -19.31 10.63 9.70
CA PRO A 209 -20.18 9.92 10.61
C PRO A 209 -19.56 8.59 11.07
N PRO A 210 -19.69 8.22 12.36
CA PRO A 210 -19.04 7.00 12.89
C PRO A 210 -19.39 5.72 12.13
N GLU A 211 -20.61 5.61 11.62
CA GLU A 211 -21.07 4.46 10.82
C GLU A 211 -20.38 4.34 9.45
N MET A 212 -19.77 5.42 8.98
CA MET A 212 -18.98 5.47 7.74
C MET A 212 -17.47 5.26 8.00
N VAL A 213 -17.08 4.98 9.22
CA VAL A 213 -15.69 4.74 9.61
C VAL A 213 -15.45 3.25 9.82
N GLU A 214 -14.30 2.76 9.39
CA GLU A 214 -13.81 1.43 9.78
C GLU A 214 -12.43 1.52 10.43
N PRO A 215 -12.12 0.56 11.32
CA PRO A 215 -10.80 0.51 11.95
C PRO A 215 -9.73 0.09 10.94
N PRO A 216 -8.50 0.64 11.03
CA PRO A 216 -7.41 0.30 10.11
C PRO A 216 -7.01 -1.19 10.17
N GLU A 217 -7.33 -1.90 11.26
CA GLU A 217 -7.11 -3.33 11.43
C GLU A 217 -7.83 -4.18 10.40
N ALA A 218 -9.00 -3.74 9.91
CA ALA A 218 -9.74 -4.41 8.83
C ALA A 218 -8.89 -4.49 7.55
N MET A 219 -8.17 -3.41 7.23
CA MET A 219 -7.23 -3.38 6.10
C MET A 219 -6.03 -4.31 6.33
N GLY A 220 -5.55 -4.42 7.57
CA GLY A 220 -4.47 -5.35 7.93
C GLY A 220 -4.87 -6.80 7.68
N LEU A 221 -6.03 -7.23 8.20
CA LEU A 221 -6.56 -8.58 8.01
C LEU A 221 -6.83 -8.91 6.54
N ALA A 222 -7.43 -7.97 5.81
CA ALA A 222 -7.70 -8.13 4.38
C ALA A 222 -6.40 -8.25 3.55
N ALA A 223 -5.39 -7.44 3.85
CA ALA A 223 -4.08 -7.51 3.20
C ALA A 223 -3.38 -8.85 3.46
N VAL A 224 -3.46 -9.41 4.67
CA VAL A 224 -2.94 -10.75 4.99
C VAL A 224 -3.58 -11.82 4.11
N ARG A 225 -4.89 -11.77 3.89
CA ARG A 225 -5.60 -12.73 3.02
C ARG A 225 -5.18 -12.62 1.56
N LEU A 226 -5.00 -11.40 1.06
CA LEU A 226 -4.49 -11.18 -0.31
C LEU A 226 -3.02 -11.56 -0.44
N ALA A 227 -2.21 -11.33 0.58
CA ALA A 227 -0.78 -11.69 0.60
C ALA A 227 -0.55 -13.21 0.44
N GLY A 228 -1.51 -14.03 0.85
CA GLY A 228 -1.46 -15.48 0.69
C GLY A 228 -2.05 -16.00 -0.62
N GLN A 229 -2.39 -15.13 -1.58
CA GLN A 229 -2.91 -15.55 -2.89
C GLN A 229 -1.78 -15.81 -3.88
N ASP A 230 -2.09 -16.59 -4.90
CA ASP A 230 -1.29 -16.84 -6.09
C ASP A 230 -2.16 -16.66 -7.35
N ALA A 231 -1.55 -16.73 -8.53
CA ALA A 231 -2.27 -16.51 -9.80
C ALA A 231 -3.34 -17.57 -10.11
N GLY A 232 -3.33 -18.70 -9.42
CA GLY A 232 -4.32 -19.77 -9.55
C GLY A 232 -5.59 -19.55 -8.72
N ARG A 233 -5.57 -18.56 -7.83
CA ARG A 233 -6.66 -18.28 -6.89
C ARG A 233 -7.30 -16.93 -7.17
N VAL A 234 -7.10 -15.93 -6.31
CA VAL A 234 -7.68 -14.59 -6.43
C VAL A 234 -6.68 -13.65 -7.09
N THR A 235 -6.95 -13.24 -8.32
CA THR A 235 -6.13 -12.29 -9.07
C THR A 235 -7.00 -11.48 -10.04
N GLY A 236 -6.63 -10.23 -10.33
CA GLY A 236 -7.36 -9.34 -11.23
C GLY A 236 -8.65 -8.80 -10.63
N THR A 237 -8.66 -8.55 -9.32
CA THR A 237 -9.87 -8.10 -8.61
C THR A 237 -9.62 -6.84 -7.78
N VAL A 238 -10.70 -6.09 -7.57
CA VAL A 238 -10.77 -5.03 -6.55
C VAL A 238 -11.57 -5.60 -5.38
N GLN A 239 -10.90 -5.81 -4.25
CA GLN A 239 -11.50 -6.37 -3.04
C GLN A 239 -11.78 -5.29 -2.01
N ARG A 240 -12.88 -5.43 -1.28
CA ARG A 240 -13.21 -4.59 -0.12
C ARG A 240 -12.71 -5.25 1.17
N SER A 241 -12.24 -4.43 2.13
CA SER A 241 -11.78 -4.93 3.43
C SER A 241 -12.80 -5.85 4.10
N GLU A 242 -14.08 -5.44 4.11
CA GLU A 242 -15.20 -6.18 4.70
C GLU A 242 -15.39 -7.58 4.07
N ALA A 243 -15.22 -7.72 2.76
CA ALA A 243 -15.36 -9.00 2.07
C ALA A 243 -14.25 -10.00 2.44
N LEU A 244 -13.18 -9.56 3.06
CA LEU A 244 -11.99 -10.34 3.39
C LEU A 244 -11.78 -10.56 4.91
N THR A 245 -12.66 -10.05 5.76
CA THR A 245 -12.51 -10.13 7.24
C THR A 245 -13.21 -11.33 7.89
N PHE A 246 -13.83 -12.23 7.12
CA PHE A 246 -14.53 -13.44 7.63
C PHE A 246 -13.68 -14.69 7.57
#